data_43e3e58d53f4b51ac5e36bdf2c1dcad7
#
_entry.id   43e3e58d53f4b51ac5e36bdf2c1dcad7
#
_cell.length_a   1.000
_cell.length_b   1.000
_cell.length_c   1.000
_cell.angle_alpha   90.00
_cell.angle_beta   90.00
_cell.angle_gamma   90.00
#
_symmetry.space_group_name_H-M   'P 1'
#
loop_
_entity.id
_entity.type
_entity.pdbx_description
1 polymer ?
#
loop_
_entity_poly.entity_id
_entity_poly.type
_entity_poly.pdbx_seq_one_letter_code
_entity_poly.pdbx_strand_id
1 'polypeptide(L)'
;MYYTLRDAKQSRDGPKFIYAVGVPCRFVVCTERKFWNQYMKDIPASQRNYYEVIEEDSPCHLYIDLDVNLMQYPSIDVYDVKDMVRRHVDFGLKNMGLEITEVIIADSSNDKKGSIHMIYKIKNYIWKNNANVGAFMRRCFERRVKQIDEDRELWRFVDMCVYSRNRLFRMLGCSKNNENRVKKIEGTRFDFKSWK
;
A
#
# COMPACT_ATOMS: atom_id res chain seq x y z
N MET A 1 -23.47 1.64 5.42
CA MET A 1 -22.23 1.92 6.17
C MET A 1 -22.29 1.15 7.48
N TYR A 2 -21.21 0.45 7.85
CA TYR A 2 -21.17 -0.50 8.95
C TYR A 2 -20.18 -0.03 10.02
N TYR A 3 -20.45 -0.35 11.27
CA TYR A 3 -19.59 -0.01 12.40
C TYR A 3 -18.45 -1.00 12.58
N THR A 4 -18.65 -2.27 12.19
CA THR A 4 -17.64 -3.31 12.30
C THR A 4 -17.31 -3.93 10.95
N LEU A 5 -16.09 -4.43 10.81
CA LEU A 5 -15.66 -5.16 9.61
C LEU A 5 -16.44 -6.47 9.46
N ARG A 6 -16.84 -7.11 10.58
CA ARG A 6 -17.65 -8.33 10.58
C ARG A 6 -18.99 -8.09 9.88
N ASP A 7 -19.72 -7.05 10.29
CA ASP A 7 -21.02 -6.71 9.68
C ASP A 7 -20.88 -6.37 8.20
N ALA A 8 -19.82 -5.65 7.85
CA ALA A 8 -19.52 -5.32 6.46
C ALA A 8 -19.26 -6.59 5.62
N LYS A 9 -18.50 -7.55 6.15
CA LYS A 9 -18.25 -8.84 5.47
C LYS A 9 -19.53 -9.65 5.30
N GLN A 10 -20.37 -9.72 6.31
CA GLN A 10 -21.64 -10.45 6.26
C GLN A 10 -22.65 -9.84 5.27
N SER A 11 -22.60 -8.52 5.06
CA SER A 11 -23.51 -7.82 4.17
C SER A 11 -23.05 -7.80 2.71
N ARG A 12 -21.83 -8.29 2.42
CA ARG A 12 -21.27 -8.26 1.07
C ARG A 12 -21.90 -9.34 0.20
N ASP A 13 -22.54 -8.91 -0.88
CA ASP A 13 -23.08 -9.73 -1.96
C ASP A 13 -22.37 -9.38 -3.28
N GLY A 14 -22.02 -10.38 -4.06
CA GLY A 14 -21.39 -10.22 -5.38
C GLY A 14 -20.01 -9.52 -5.36
N PRO A 15 -19.57 -8.95 -6.49
CA PRO A 15 -18.25 -8.37 -6.69
C PRO A 15 -18.14 -6.96 -6.07
N LYS A 16 -18.21 -6.89 -4.76
CA LYS A 16 -18.05 -5.64 -4.00
C LYS A 16 -16.83 -5.71 -3.10
N PHE A 17 -16.22 -4.56 -2.88
CA PHE A 17 -15.07 -4.37 -2.00
C PHE A 17 -15.50 -3.71 -0.69
N ILE A 18 -14.65 -3.86 0.32
CA ILE A 18 -14.85 -3.22 1.62
C ILE A 18 -13.82 -2.10 1.75
N TYR A 19 -14.31 -0.89 2.01
CA TYR A 19 -13.49 0.29 2.25
C TYR A 19 -13.72 0.77 3.67
N ALA A 20 -12.65 1.24 4.31
CA ALA A 20 -12.73 1.93 5.58
C ALA A 20 -12.73 3.45 5.33
N VAL A 21 -13.64 4.16 5.97
CA VAL A 21 -13.85 5.60 5.75
C VAL A 21 -13.95 6.36 7.07
N GLY A 22 -13.33 7.53 7.10
CA GLY A 22 -13.48 8.52 8.16
C GLY A 22 -12.85 8.15 9.51
N VAL A 23 -13.09 9.06 10.46
CA VAL A 23 -12.74 8.89 11.88
C VAL A 23 -13.93 9.35 12.72
N PRO A 24 -14.48 8.51 13.59
CA PRO A 24 -14.11 7.09 13.79
C PRO A 24 -14.35 6.25 12.54
N CYS A 25 -13.55 5.19 12.38
CA CYS A 25 -13.58 4.33 11.20
C CYS A 25 -14.96 3.67 11.02
N ARG A 26 -15.48 3.74 9.80
CA ARG A 26 -16.68 3.05 9.33
C ARG A 26 -16.35 2.21 8.11
N PHE A 27 -17.13 1.18 7.83
CA PHE A 27 -16.93 0.33 6.67
C PHE A 27 -18.05 0.53 5.65
N VAL A 28 -17.65 0.60 4.37
CA VAL A 28 -18.55 0.73 3.23
C VAL A 28 -18.34 -0.45 2.31
N VAL A 29 -19.43 -1.10 1.90
CA VAL A 29 -19.42 -2.20 0.94
C VAL A 29 -20.02 -1.72 -0.35
N CYS A 30 -19.22 -1.61 -1.41
CA CYS A 30 -19.69 -1.17 -2.72
C CYS A 30 -18.71 -1.55 -3.83
N THR A 31 -19.13 -1.33 -5.07
CA THR A 31 -18.23 -1.42 -6.24
C THR A 31 -17.25 -0.25 -6.26
N GLU A 32 -16.09 -0.43 -6.92
CA GLU A 32 -15.10 0.63 -7.11
C GLU A 32 -15.70 1.91 -7.71
N ARG A 33 -16.50 1.76 -8.78
CA ARG A 33 -17.15 2.90 -9.45
C ARG A 33 -18.06 3.68 -8.51
N LYS A 34 -18.82 2.97 -7.65
CA LYS A 34 -19.69 3.61 -6.66
C LYS A 34 -18.87 4.34 -5.61
N PHE A 35 -17.78 3.70 -5.12
CA PHE A 35 -16.87 4.32 -4.16
C PHE A 35 -16.23 5.59 -4.72
N TRP A 36 -15.72 5.53 -5.97
CA TRP A 36 -15.16 6.70 -6.64
C TRP A 36 -16.15 7.86 -6.70
N ASN A 37 -17.35 7.61 -7.21
CA ASN A 37 -18.34 8.67 -7.39
C ASN A 37 -18.83 9.28 -6.08
N GLN A 38 -18.95 8.49 -5.03
CA GLN A 38 -19.58 8.89 -3.76
C GLN A 38 -18.58 9.46 -2.74
N TYR A 39 -17.34 8.97 -2.76
CA TYR A 39 -16.34 9.25 -1.72
C TYR A 39 -15.07 9.90 -2.23
N MET A 40 -14.77 9.77 -3.53
CA MET A 40 -13.49 10.22 -4.06
C MET A 40 -13.62 11.44 -4.97
N LYS A 41 -14.54 11.42 -5.93
CA LYS A 41 -14.57 12.36 -7.06
C LYS A 41 -14.63 13.81 -6.64
N ASP A 42 -15.59 14.16 -5.77
CA ASP A 42 -15.92 15.53 -5.43
C ASP A 42 -15.41 15.96 -4.04
N ILE A 43 -14.71 15.07 -3.34
CA ILE A 43 -14.14 15.36 -2.02
C ILE A 43 -12.69 15.85 -2.19
N PRO A 44 -12.28 16.98 -1.60
CA PRO A 44 -10.91 17.44 -1.62
C PRO A 44 -9.94 16.38 -1.07
N ALA A 45 -8.79 16.22 -1.70
CA ALA A 45 -7.81 15.17 -1.34
C ALA A 45 -7.35 15.24 0.14
N SER A 46 -7.26 16.44 0.70
CA SER A 46 -6.95 16.66 2.12
C SER A 46 -8.02 16.15 3.09
N GLN A 47 -9.26 15.98 2.62
CA GLN A 47 -10.39 15.47 3.39
C GLN A 47 -10.67 13.98 3.15
N ARG A 48 -10.00 13.36 2.16
CA ARG A 48 -10.15 11.94 1.86
C ARG A 48 -9.37 11.11 2.85
N ASN A 49 -10.05 10.50 3.79
CA ASN A 49 -9.48 9.67 4.82
C ASN A 49 -9.97 8.24 4.65
N TYR A 50 -9.51 7.59 3.56
CA TYR A 50 -10.03 6.31 3.09
C TYR A 50 -8.93 5.27 2.97
N TYR A 51 -9.32 4.03 3.28
CA TYR A 51 -8.44 2.86 3.27
C TYR A 51 -9.14 1.73 2.53
N GLU A 52 -8.39 1.01 1.74
CA GLU A 52 -8.76 -0.31 1.26
C GLU A 52 -8.61 -1.32 2.40
N VAL A 53 -9.54 -2.25 2.51
CA VAL A 53 -9.39 -3.40 3.42
C VAL A 53 -8.78 -4.55 2.64
N ILE A 54 -7.49 -4.82 2.88
CA ILE A 54 -6.82 -6.00 2.35
C ILE A 54 -7.19 -7.19 3.23
N GLU A 55 -8.15 -7.97 2.78
CA GLU A 55 -8.68 -9.11 3.55
C GLU A 55 -7.67 -10.26 3.60
N GLU A 56 -7.60 -10.96 4.72
CA GLU A 56 -6.58 -11.99 4.98
C GLU A 56 -6.59 -13.15 3.98
N ASP A 57 -7.76 -13.53 3.49
CA ASP A 57 -7.93 -14.68 2.59
C ASP A 57 -8.24 -14.27 1.15
N SER A 58 -8.06 -12.99 0.81
CA SER A 58 -8.35 -12.47 -0.52
C SER A 58 -7.09 -12.25 -1.34
N PRO A 59 -7.14 -12.53 -2.66
CA PRO A 59 -6.04 -12.20 -3.55
C PRO A 59 -5.71 -10.71 -3.52
N CYS A 60 -4.41 -10.40 -3.60
CA CYS A 60 -3.94 -9.02 -3.62
C CYS A 60 -2.68 -8.86 -4.48
N HIS A 61 -2.42 -7.66 -4.96
CA HIS A 61 -1.15 -7.31 -5.57
C HIS A 61 -0.02 -7.37 -4.54
N LEU A 62 1.23 -7.44 -5.00
CA LEU A 62 2.36 -7.14 -4.13
C LEU A 62 2.33 -5.65 -3.80
N TYR A 63 2.31 -5.32 -2.53
CA TYR A 63 2.36 -3.95 -2.04
C TYR A 63 3.40 -3.83 -0.93
N ILE A 64 4.00 -2.65 -0.83
CA ILE A 64 5.09 -2.35 0.10
C ILE A 64 4.81 -0.99 0.73
N ASP A 65 5.02 -0.87 2.03
CA ASP A 65 4.97 0.40 2.76
C ASP A 65 6.36 0.72 3.30
N LEU A 66 6.88 1.87 2.93
CA LEU A 66 8.13 2.42 3.43
C LEU A 66 7.82 3.59 4.35
N ASP A 67 8.39 3.56 5.54
CA ASP A 67 8.13 4.56 6.58
C ASP A 67 9.41 4.95 7.31
N VAL A 68 9.88 6.18 7.08
CA VAL A 68 11.12 6.73 7.66
C VAL A 68 10.79 7.94 8.52
N ASN A 69 11.12 7.90 9.80
CA ASN A 69 11.08 9.08 10.66
C ASN A 69 12.35 9.92 10.43
N LEU A 70 12.27 10.96 9.58
CA LEU A 70 13.42 11.80 9.21
C LEU A 70 13.92 12.66 10.37
N MET A 71 13.11 12.89 11.39
CA MET A 71 13.56 13.56 12.61
C MET A 71 14.50 12.68 13.44
N GLN A 72 14.29 11.37 13.41
CA GLN A 72 15.13 10.38 14.10
C GLN A 72 16.32 9.94 13.24
N TYR A 73 16.15 9.90 11.93
CA TYR A 73 17.13 9.45 10.95
C TYR A 73 17.35 10.50 9.86
N PRO A 74 17.95 11.67 10.19
CA PRO A 74 18.05 12.81 9.27
C PRO A 74 19.00 12.57 8.09
N SER A 75 19.88 11.58 8.19
CA SER A 75 20.81 11.20 7.11
C SER A 75 20.22 10.20 6.12
N ILE A 76 19.01 9.67 6.39
CA ILE A 76 18.38 8.67 5.50
C ILE A 76 17.52 9.37 4.46
N ASP A 77 17.80 9.08 3.19
CA ASP A 77 16.90 9.42 2.09
C ASP A 77 15.90 8.28 1.87
N VAL A 78 14.60 8.58 1.92
CA VAL A 78 13.56 7.59 1.68
C VAL A 78 13.59 7.04 0.24
N TYR A 79 14.15 7.79 -0.69
CA TYR A 79 14.31 7.34 -2.08
C TYR A 79 15.41 6.31 -2.22
N ASP A 80 16.50 6.40 -1.46
CA ASP A 80 17.53 5.36 -1.37
C ASP A 80 16.94 4.06 -0.80
N VAL A 81 16.12 4.17 0.24
CA VAL A 81 15.37 3.02 0.79
C VAL A 81 14.47 2.40 -0.28
N LYS A 82 13.71 3.22 -1.00
CA LYS A 82 12.84 2.77 -2.10
C LYS A 82 13.64 2.01 -3.17
N ASP A 83 14.75 2.57 -3.62
CA ASP A 83 15.54 1.99 -4.70
C ASP A 83 16.25 0.69 -4.25
N MET A 84 16.72 0.63 -3.02
CA MET A 84 17.25 -0.61 -2.43
C MET A 84 16.18 -1.70 -2.41
N VAL A 85 15.00 -1.41 -1.85
CA VAL A 85 13.88 -2.37 -1.76
C VAL A 85 13.46 -2.84 -3.15
N ARG A 86 13.35 -1.91 -4.10
CA ARG A 86 13.00 -2.21 -5.48
C ARG A 86 13.99 -3.19 -6.11
N ARG A 87 15.31 -2.95 -6.00
CA ARG A 87 16.33 -3.88 -6.53
C ARG A 87 16.15 -5.31 -6.02
N HIS A 88 15.88 -5.48 -4.74
CA HIS A 88 15.74 -6.80 -4.12
C HIS A 88 14.44 -7.50 -4.49
N VAL A 89 13.35 -6.75 -4.56
CA VAL A 89 12.02 -7.26 -4.93
C VAL A 89 12.00 -7.65 -6.41
N ASP A 90 12.48 -6.78 -7.30
CA ASP A 90 12.55 -7.03 -8.74
C ASP A 90 13.40 -8.29 -9.03
N PHE A 91 14.53 -8.43 -8.34
CA PHE A 91 15.35 -9.63 -8.43
C PHE A 91 14.61 -10.88 -7.92
N GLY A 92 13.89 -10.77 -6.80
CA GLY A 92 13.10 -11.87 -6.25
C GLY A 92 12.00 -12.33 -7.21
N LEU A 93 11.27 -11.39 -7.82
CA LEU A 93 10.24 -11.66 -8.82
C LEU A 93 10.82 -12.30 -10.08
N LYS A 94 11.95 -11.77 -10.58
CA LYS A 94 12.67 -12.34 -11.73
C LYS A 94 13.09 -13.79 -11.49
N ASN A 95 13.58 -14.12 -10.30
CA ASN A 95 13.95 -15.49 -9.94
C ASN A 95 12.75 -16.45 -9.85
N MET A 96 11.54 -15.91 -9.70
CA MET A 96 10.29 -16.68 -9.77
C MET A 96 9.74 -16.79 -11.20
N GLY A 97 10.43 -16.21 -12.20
CA GLY A 97 9.95 -16.16 -13.58
C GLY A 97 8.77 -15.20 -13.79
N LEU A 98 8.56 -14.25 -12.88
CA LEU A 98 7.45 -13.30 -12.92
C LEU A 98 7.84 -12.01 -13.64
N GLU A 99 6.98 -11.58 -14.57
CA GLU A 99 7.15 -10.36 -15.36
C GLU A 99 6.39 -9.19 -14.72
N ILE A 100 7.11 -8.14 -14.34
CA ILE A 100 6.53 -6.90 -13.81
C ILE A 100 6.00 -6.08 -14.99
N THR A 101 4.71 -5.73 -14.96
CA THR A 101 4.10 -4.88 -15.99
C THR A 101 4.04 -3.41 -15.58
N GLU A 102 3.88 -3.14 -14.28
CA GLU A 102 3.81 -1.78 -13.74
C GLU A 102 4.23 -1.76 -12.28
N VAL A 103 4.88 -0.69 -11.84
CA VAL A 103 5.09 -0.37 -10.42
C VAL A 103 4.51 1.01 -10.16
N ILE A 104 3.44 1.07 -9.40
CA ILE A 104 2.83 2.32 -8.97
C ILE A 104 3.54 2.78 -7.71
N ILE A 105 4.12 3.97 -7.73
CA ILE A 105 4.77 4.61 -6.59
C ILE A 105 3.89 5.75 -6.12
N ALA A 106 3.47 5.69 -4.87
CA ALA A 106 2.66 6.71 -4.24
C ALA A 106 3.39 7.32 -3.04
N ASP A 107 3.76 8.57 -3.17
CA ASP A 107 4.53 9.31 -2.20
C ASP A 107 3.65 10.27 -1.38
N SER A 108 3.91 10.35 -0.08
CA SER A 108 3.36 11.35 0.82
C SER A 108 4.42 11.87 1.81
N SER A 109 5.67 11.85 1.41
CA SER A 109 6.80 12.33 2.21
C SER A 109 6.73 13.84 2.46
N ASN A 110 7.35 14.28 3.54
CA ASN A 110 7.60 15.68 3.89
C ASN A 110 8.90 15.79 4.68
N ASP A 111 9.25 16.97 5.14
CA ASP A 111 10.52 17.23 5.86
C ASP A 111 10.70 16.43 7.16
N LYS A 112 9.63 15.86 7.73
CA LYS A 112 9.65 15.11 8.99
C LYS A 112 9.55 13.60 8.79
N LYS A 113 8.97 13.17 7.66
CA LYS A 113 8.62 11.78 7.45
C LYS A 113 8.70 11.39 5.99
N GLY A 114 9.50 10.37 5.67
CA GLY A 114 9.48 9.67 4.41
C GLY A 114 8.37 8.62 4.43
N SER A 115 7.47 8.61 3.43
CA SER A 115 6.37 7.64 3.39
C SER A 115 5.97 7.33 1.96
N ILE A 116 6.39 6.16 1.47
CA ILE A 116 6.19 5.70 0.10
C ILE A 116 5.47 4.37 0.10
N HIS A 117 4.41 4.25 -0.71
CA HIS A 117 3.84 2.96 -1.06
C HIS A 117 4.30 2.55 -2.45
N MET A 118 4.62 1.27 -2.64
CA MET A 118 4.83 0.68 -3.96
C MET A 118 3.81 -0.43 -4.17
N ILE A 119 3.17 -0.46 -5.34
CA ILE A 119 2.21 -1.50 -5.73
C ILE A 119 2.68 -2.08 -7.06
N TYR A 120 2.91 -3.39 -7.09
CA TYR A 120 3.41 -4.11 -8.25
C TYR A 120 2.27 -4.81 -8.98
N LYS A 121 2.08 -4.49 -10.25
CA LYS A 121 1.26 -5.28 -11.15
C LYS A 121 2.16 -6.27 -11.91
N ILE A 122 1.81 -7.55 -11.83
CA ILE A 122 2.57 -8.65 -12.39
C ILE A 122 1.71 -9.33 -13.44
N LYS A 123 2.28 -9.60 -14.60
CA LYS A 123 1.56 -10.20 -15.74
C LYS A 123 1.01 -11.57 -15.37
N ASN A 124 -0.29 -11.73 -15.52
CA ASN A 124 -1.02 -12.98 -15.27
C ASN A 124 -0.79 -13.59 -13.88
N TYR A 125 -0.41 -12.76 -12.88
CA TYR A 125 -0.14 -13.24 -11.54
C TYR A 125 -0.71 -12.30 -10.48
N ILE A 126 -1.36 -12.89 -9.50
CA ILE A 126 -1.82 -12.22 -8.28
C ILE A 126 -1.49 -13.10 -7.08
N TRP A 127 -1.10 -12.50 -5.98
CA TRP A 127 -0.79 -13.24 -4.75
C TRP A 127 -2.07 -13.81 -4.13
N LYS A 128 -1.97 -15.03 -3.60
CA LYS A 128 -3.11 -15.71 -2.96
C LYS A 128 -3.73 -14.86 -1.84
N ASN A 129 -2.88 -14.21 -1.05
CA ASN A 129 -3.28 -13.29 0.02
C ASN A 129 -2.06 -12.47 0.51
N ASN A 130 -2.30 -11.53 1.41
CA ASN A 130 -1.26 -10.68 1.98
C ASN A 130 -0.22 -11.43 2.82
N ALA A 131 -0.56 -12.55 3.44
CA ALA A 131 0.41 -13.37 4.18
C ALA A 131 1.46 -13.97 3.24
N ASN A 132 1.06 -14.39 2.01
CA ASN A 132 1.97 -14.84 0.98
C ASN A 132 2.89 -13.71 0.48
N VAL A 133 2.37 -12.49 0.34
CA VAL A 133 3.20 -11.30 0.06
C VAL A 133 4.24 -11.09 1.16
N GLY A 134 3.82 -11.09 2.41
CA GLY A 134 4.73 -10.96 3.55
C GLY A 134 5.78 -12.07 3.63
N ALA A 135 5.42 -13.32 3.26
CA ALA A 135 6.38 -14.41 3.17
C ALA A 135 7.41 -14.20 2.05
N PHE A 136 6.99 -13.65 0.92
CA PHE A 136 7.91 -13.27 -0.16
C PHE A 136 8.86 -12.17 0.28
N MET A 137 8.37 -11.11 0.92
CA MET A 137 9.20 -10.01 1.42
C MET A 137 10.23 -10.50 2.45
N ARG A 138 9.84 -11.39 3.39
CA ARG A 138 10.78 -12.03 4.31
C ARG A 138 11.86 -12.82 3.58
N ARG A 139 11.52 -13.55 2.51
CA ARG A 139 12.52 -14.28 1.69
C ARG A 139 13.48 -13.34 0.97
N CYS A 140 13.02 -12.20 0.48
CA CYS A 140 13.91 -11.18 -0.09
C CYS A 140 14.94 -10.72 0.94
N PHE A 141 14.50 -10.42 2.17
CA PHE A 141 15.37 -10.05 3.29
C PHE A 141 16.37 -11.17 3.62
N GLU A 142 15.88 -12.38 3.92
CA GLU A 142 16.69 -13.50 4.39
C GLU A 142 17.77 -13.95 3.39
N ARG A 143 17.45 -13.94 2.11
CA ARG A 143 18.34 -14.48 1.09
C ARG A 143 19.40 -13.52 0.61
N ARG A 144 19.15 -12.22 0.69
CA ARG A 144 20.00 -11.25 0.04
C ARG A 144 20.29 -10.01 0.88
N VAL A 145 19.25 -9.35 1.41
CA VAL A 145 19.42 -8.08 2.10
C VAL A 145 20.31 -8.21 3.33
N LYS A 146 20.10 -9.24 4.14
CA LYS A 146 20.88 -9.41 5.38
C LYS A 146 22.37 -9.71 5.17
N GLN A 147 22.79 -10.00 3.92
CA GLN A 147 24.18 -10.24 3.57
C GLN A 147 24.95 -8.96 3.20
N ILE A 148 24.22 -7.85 3.05
CA ILE A 148 24.76 -6.54 2.71
C ILE A 148 24.42 -5.60 3.87
N ASP A 149 25.43 -5.11 4.60
CA ASP A 149 25.21 -4.35 5.84
C ASP A 149 24.38 -3.07 5.60
N GLU A 150 24.69 -2.33 4.54
CA GLU A 150 23.93 -1.12 4.18
C GLU A 150 22.47 -1.42 3.86
N ASP A 151 22.22 -2.44 3.04
CA ASP A 151 20.84 -2.83 2.67
C ASP A 151 20.07 -3.34 3.89
N ARG A 152 20.73 -4.03 4.83
CA ARG A 152 20.13 -4.49 6.10
C ARG A 152 19.69 -3.31 6.97
N GLU A 153 20.50 -2.28 7.06
CA GLU A 153 20.16 -1.07 7.81
C GLU A 153 18.98 -0.32 7.17
N LEU A 154 18.93 -0.23 5.86
CA LEU A 154 17.83 0.42 5.14
C LEU A 154 16.53 -0.41 5.16
N TRP A 155 16.62 -1.75 5.22
CA TRP A 155 15.42 -2.60 5.25
C TRP A 155 14.56 -2.42 6.49
N ARG A 156 15.12 -1.90 7.58
CA ARG A 156 14.37 -1.58 8.82
C ARG A 156 13.20 -0.62 8.59
N PHE A 157 13.23 0.15 7.50
CA PHE A 157 12.18 1.10 7.13
C PHE A 157 11.07 0.50 6.27
N VAL A 158 11.14 -0.79 5.96
CA VAL A 158 10.03 -1.54 5.36
C VAL A 158 9.06 -1.94 6.46
N ASP A 159 7.83 -1.41 6.41
CA ASP A 159 6.79 -1.80 7.39
C ASP A 159 6.25 -3.20 7.09
N MET A 160 6.81 -4.21 7.74
CA MET A 160 6.36 -5.60 7.64
C MET A 160 5.00 -5.85 8.32
N CYS A 161 4.52 -4.94 9.18
CA CYS A 161 3.24 -5.07 9.87
C CYS A 161 2.05 -4.91 8.92
N VAL A 162 2.28 -4.37 7.72
CA VAL A 162 1.21 -4.24 6.69
C VAL A 162 0.68 -5.58 6.19
N TYR A 163 1.41 -6.68 6.40
CA TYR A 163 0.99 -8.04 6.00
C TYR A 163 0.19 -8.76 7.09
N SER A 164 -0.49 -8.01 7.93
CA SER A 164 -1.38 -8.52 8.98
C SER A 164 -2.81 -8.74 8.48
N ARG A 165 -3.61 -9.47 9.27
CA ARG A 165 -5.01 -9.80 8.96
C ARG A 165 -5.86 -8.56 8.74
N ASN A 166 -6.62 -8.53 7.64
CA ASN A 166 -7.58 -7.45 7.33
C ASN A 166 -6.95 -6.05 7.44
N ARG A 167 -5.78 -5.89 6.83
CA ARG A 167 -5.02 -4.64 6.90
C ARG A 167 -5.76 -3.49 6.22
N LEU A 168 -5.83 -2.37 6.92
CA LEU A 168 -6.24 -1.10 6.31
C LEU A 168 -5.04 -0.49 5.60
N PHE A 169 -5.12 -0.35 4.28
CA PHE A 169 -4.06 0.24 3.46
C PHE A 169 -4.56 1.55 2.86
N ARG A 170 -3.85 2.65 3.11
CA ARG A 170 -4.30 3.98 2.69
C ARG A 170 -4.35 4.08 1.17
N MET A 171 -5.50 4.50 0.66
CA MET A 171 -5.75 4.61 -0.76
C MET A 171 -4.98 5.77 -1.40
N LEU A 172 -4.72 5.64 -2.69
CA LEU A 172 -4.15 6.70 -3.53
C LEU A 172 -5.07 7.92 -3.52
N GLY A 173 -4.47 9.11 -3.54
CA GLY A 173 -5.21 10.37 -3.48
C GLY A 173 -5.87 10.65 -2.14
N CYS A 174 -5.53 9.91 -1.08
CA CYS A 174 -6.03 10.09 0.27
C CYS A 174 -4.93 10.59 1.23
N SER A 175 -5.35 11.33 2.25
CA SER A 175 -4.50 11.77 3.35
C SER A 175 -4.75 10.95 4.61
N LYS A 176 -3.84 10.98 5.56
CA LYS A 176 -4.08 10.48 6.90
C LYS A 176 -4.88 11.54 7.68
N ASN A 177 -5.75 11.08 8.60
CA ASN A 177 -6.55 12.00 9.40
C ASN A 177 -5.68 13.04 10.11
N ASN A 178 -6.12 14.29 10.07
CA ASN A 178 -5.42 15.46 10.63
C ASN A 178 -4.02 15.73 10.04
N GLU A 179 -3.66 15.06 8.95
CA GLU A 179 -2.42 15.29 8.24
C GLU A 179 -2.70 15.74 6.80
N ASN A 180 -2.11 16.84 6.36
CA ASN A 180 -2.25 17.32 4.99
C ASN A 180 -1.23 16.65 4.03
N ARG A 181 -1.03 15.31 4.20
CA ARG A 181 -0.10 14.51 3.40
C ARG A 181 -0.87 13.54 2.50
N VAL A 182 -1.16 14.00 1.31
CA VAL A 182 -1.88 13.20 0.31
C VAL A 182 -0.93 12.21 -0.35
N LYS A 183 -1.31 10.93 -0.46
CA LYS A 183 -0.58 9.93 -1.27
C LYS A 183 -0.76 10.26 -2.76
N LYS A 184 0.29 10.76 -3.40
CA LYS A 184 0.32 11.15 -4.82
C LYS A 184 1.10 10.14 -5.63
N ILE A 185 0.63 9.83 -6.83
CA ILE A 185 1.39 9.06 -7.81
C ILE A 185 2.41 10.01 -8.46
N GLU A 186 3.66 9.59 -8.53
CA GLU A 186 4.70 10.32 -9.24
C GLU A 186 4.30 10.56 -10.71
N GLY A 187 4.30 11.82 -11.16
CA GLY A 187 4.15 12.20 -12.56
C GLY A 187 2.73 12.18 -13.14
N THR A 188 1.68 11.81 -12.38
CA THR A 188 0.32 11.71 -12.92
C THR A 188 -0.72 12.47 -12.07
N ARG A 189 -1.72 13.03 -12.76
CA ARG A 189 -2.92 13.53 -12.09
C ARG A 189 -3.74 12.35 -11.64
N PHE A 190 -4.09 12.31 -10.35
CA PHE A 190 -4.93 11.26 -9.77
C PHE A 190 -6.36 11.33 -10.32
N ASP A 191 -6.78 10.32 -11.04
CA ASP A 191 -8.14 10.15 -11.56
C ASP A 191 -8.63 8.70 -11.38
N PHE A 192 -9.86 8.39 -11.86
CA PHE A 192 -10.41 7.04 -11.75
C PHE A 192 -9.63 6.00 -12.55
N LYS A 193 -8.93 6.38 -13.63
CA LYS A 193 -8.13 5.44 -14.44
C LYS A 193 -6.84 5.07 -13.71
N SER A 194 -6.21 6.03 -13.03
CA SER A 194 -5.01 5.78 -12.24
C SER A 194 -5.29 5.05 -10.93
N TRP A 195 -6.57 5.02 -10.51
CA TRP A 195 -6.98 4.34 -9.28
C TRP A 195 -7.21 2.83 -9.50
N LYS A 196 -7.47 2.39 -10.73
CA LYS A 196 -7.58 0.98 -11.09
C LYS A 196 -6.22 0.33 -11.25
#